data_bc882538424952934024866c3f608174
#
_entry.id   bc882538424952934024866c3f608174
#
_cell.length_a   1.000
_cell.length_b   1.000
_cell.length_c   1.000
_cell.angle_alpha   90.00
_cell.angle_beta   90.00
_cell.angle_gamma   90.00
#
_symmetry.space_group_name_H-M   'P 1'
#
loop_
_entity.id
_entity.type
_entity.pdbx_description
1 polymer ?
#
loop_
_entity_poly.entity_id
_entity_poly.type
_entity_poly.pdbx_seq_one_letter_code
_entity_poly.pdbx_strand_id
1 'polypeptide(L)'
;MDKMKILMAASEAIPYMKTGGLADVVGSLPKYFDKDRYDVRVILPKYKCMDDKLLPQLKFVCHFYVNLNWRRQYVGIFTSQYDGVTYYFVDNEFYFAGDKPLQQYI
;
A
#
# COMPACT_ATOMS: atom_id res chain seq x y z
N MET A 1 -4.42 -4.22 -27.13
CA MET A 1 -5.54 -3.47 -26.53
C MET A 1 -5.15 -2.99 -25.14
N ASP A 2 -5.41 -1.73 -24.84
CA ASP A 2 -5.03 -1.17 -23.56
C ASP A 2 -5.88 -1.76 -22.44
N LYS A 3 -5.21 -2.07 -21.33
CA LYS A 3 -5.90 -2.55 -20.13
C LYS A 3 -6.48 -1.39 -19.34
N MET A 4 -7.63 -1.62 -18.70
CA MET A 4 -8.14 -0.68 -17.72
C MET A 4 -7.25 -0.73 -16.47
N LYS A 5 -6.79 0.43 -16.02
CA LYS A 5 -5.94 0.54 -14.84
C LYS A 5 -6.79 0.79 -13.61
N ILE A 6 -6.65 -0.07 -12.61
CA ILE A 6 -7.41 0.03 -11.35
C ILE A 6 -6.41 0.10 -10.20
N LEU A 7 -6.55 1.13 -9.35
CA LEU A 7 -5.76 1.28 -8.14
C LEU A 7 -6.68 1.12 -6.93
N MET A 8 -6.42 0.09 -6.13
CA MET A 8 -7.16 -0.16 -4.90
C MET A 8 -6.39 0.44 -3.72
N ALA A 9 -6.98 1.46 -3.09
CA ALA A 9 -6.39 2.09 -1.91
C ALA A 9 -7.01 1.48 -0.66
N ALA A 10 -6.18 0.97 0.24
CA ALA A 10 -6.65 0.32 1.46
C ALA A 10 -5.69 0.58 2.63
N SER A 11 -6.19 0.42 3.85
CA SER A 11 -5.38 0.56 5.06
C SER A 11 -4.62 -0.72 5.43
N GLU A 12 -5.02 -1.86 4.89
CA GLU A 12 -4.34 -3.13 5.11
C GLU A 12 -4.52 -4.08 3.94
N ALA A 13 -3.57 -5.01 3.77
CA ALA A 13 -3.62 -6.09 2.79
C ALA A 13 -2.62 -7.17 3.19
N ILE A 14 -3.02 -8.43 3.10
CA ILE A 14 -2.07 -9.53 3.32
C ILE A 14 -1.07 -9.59 2.15
N PRO A 15 0.19 -9.97 2.37
CA PRO A 15 0.81 -10.37 3.64
C PRO A 15 1.38 -9.20 4.45
N TYR A 16 1.23 -7.97 3.99
CA TYR A 16 1.96 -6.81 4.52
C TYR A 16 1.43 -6.31 5.85
N MET A 17 0.12 -6.24 6.01
CA MET A 17 -0.50 -5.79 7.24
C MET A 17 -1.89 -6.40 7.37
N LYS A 18 -2.18 -7.00 8.52
CA LYS A 18 -3.49 -7.59 8.79
C LYS A 18 -3.92 -7.34 10.22
N THR A 19 -5.11 -6.75 10.36
CA THR A 19 -5.80 -6.63 11.65
C THR A 19 -7.20 -7.24 11.60
N GLY A 20 -7.74 -7.51 10.41
CA GLY A 20 -9.08 -8.06 10.23
C GLY A 20 -9.32 -8.54 8.80
N GLY A 21 -10.59 -8.71 8.46
CA GLY A 21 -11.02 -9.30 7.20
C GLY A 21 -10.72 -8.45 5.96
N LEU A 22 -10.55 -7.12 6.12
CA LEU A 22 -10.21 -6.25 4.99
C LEU A 22 -8.90 -6.69 4.33
N ALA A 23 -7.90 -7.06 5.13
CA ALA A 23 -6.61 -7.49 4.62
C ALA A 23 -6.72 -8.71 3.71
N ASP A 24 -7.60 -9.65 4.06
CA ASP A 24 -7.83 -10.85 3.26
C ASP A 24 -8.48 -10.52 1.93
N VAL A 25 -9.47 -9.62 1.92
CA VAL A 25 -10.15 -9.20 0.70
C VAL A 25 -9.20 -8.47 -0.24
N VAL A 26 -8.48 -7.46 0.28
CA VAL A 26 -7.56 -6.65 -0.52
C VAL A 26 -6.41 -7.49 -1.07
N GLY A 27 -5.91 -8.42 -0.28
CA GLY A 27 -4.82 -9.31 -0.70
C GLY A 27 -5.24 -10.39 -1.69
N SER A 28 -6.53 -10.69 -1.78
CA SER A 28 -7.05 -11.78 -2.63
C SER A 28 -7.74 -11.26 -3.89
N LEU A 29 -8.55 -10.21 -3.78
CA LEU A 29 -9.40 -9.75 -4.86
C LEU A 29 -8.66 -9.41 -6.16
N PRO A 30 -7.50 -8.73 -6.14
CA PRO A 30 -6.79 -8.38 -7.39
C PRO A 30 -6.46 -9.58 -8.27
N LYS A 31 -6.29 -10.76 -7.69
CA LYS A 31 -5.94 -11.98 -8.43
C LYS A 31 -7.08 -12.53 -9.28
N TYR A 32 -8.31 -12.14 -8.97
CA TYR A 32 -9.50 -12.62 -9.65
C TYR A 32 -9.89 -11.75 -10.85
N PHE A 33 -9.24 -10.62 -11.07
CA PHE A 33 -9.46 -9.81 -12.25
C PHE A 33 -8.75 -10.45 -13.45
N ASP A 34 -9.40 -10.37 -14.61
CA ASP A 34 -8.81 -10.84 -15.87
C ASP A 34 -7.61 -9.95 -16.23
N LYS A 35 -6.42 -10.52 -16.18
CA LYS A 35 -5.16 -9.78 -16.41
C LYS A 35 -5.00 -9.28 -17.83
N ASP A 36 -5.75 -9.85 -18.78
CA ASP A 36 -5.73 -9.38 -20.15
C ASP A 36 -6.53 -8.09 -20.33
N ARG A 37 -7.48 -7.82 -19.44
CA ARG A 37 -8.39 -6.68 -19.51
C ARG A 37 -8.11 -5.62 -18.45
N TYR A 38 -7.54 -6.01 -17.31
CA TYR A 38 -7.37 -5.13 -16.16
C TYR A 38 -5.96 -5.20 -15.60
N ASP A 39 -5.38 -4.03 -15.32
CA ASP A 39 -4.14 -3.91 -14.55
C ASP A 39 -4.52 -3.40 -13.17
N VAL A 40 -4.63 -4.32 -12.20
CA VAL A 40 -5.06 -4.01 -10.84
C VAL A 40 -3.83 -3.93 -9.95
N ARG A 41 -3.68 -2.79 -9.27
CA ARG A 41 -2.60 -2.56 -8.30
C ARG A 41 -3.19 -2.10 -6.99
N VAL A 42 -2.44 -2.27 -5.92
CA VAL A 42 -2.86 -1.93 -4.57
C VAL A 42 -1.93 -0.87 -4.00
N ILE A 43 -2.47 0.11 -3.27
CA ILE A 43 -1.67 1.09 -2.54
C ILE A 43 -2.12 1.11 -1.09
N LEU A 44 -1.14 1.06 -0.17
CA LEU A 44 -1.40 1.10 1.27
C LEU A 44 -0.28 1.87 1.97
N PRO A 45 -0.48 2.28 3.24
CA PRO A 45 0.56 2.95 3.99
C PRO A 45 1.77 2.04 4.24
N LYS A 46 2.97 2.61 4.21
CA LYS A 46 4.19 1.94 4.65
C LYS A 46 4.28 2.07 6.16
N TYR A 47 3.69 1.14 6.88
CA TYR A 47 3.68 1.16 8.34
C TYR A 47 5.05 0.79 8.90
N LYS A 48 5.50 1.52 9.90
CA LYS A 48 6.69 1.14 10.66
C LYS A 48 6.49 -0.16 11.41
N CYS A 49 5.24 -0.45 11.80
CA CYS A 49 4.89 -1.69 12.50
C CYS A 49 4.70 -2.90 11.59
N MET A 50 4.96 -2.76 10.27
CA MET A 50 4.94 -3.87 9.34
C MET A 50 6.03 -4.89 9.70
N ASP A 51 5.80 -6.16 9.36
CA ASP A 51 6.75 -7.26 9.62
C ASP A 51 8.16 -6.89 9.14
N ASP A 52 9.15 -7.05 10.03
CA ASP A 52 10.54 -6.73 9.75
C ASP A 52 11.11 -7.52 8.57
N LYS A 53 10.54 -8.69 8.27
CA LYS A 53 10.95 -9.50 7.12
C LYS A 53 10.49 -8.93 5.80
N LEU A 54 9.40 -8.16 5.80
CA LEU A 54 8.81 -7.61 4.59
C LEU A 54 9.32 -6.21 4.28
N LEU A 55 9.57 -5.39 5.29
CA LEU A 55 10.04 -4.01 5.10
C LEU A 55 11.28 -3.91 4.20
N PRO A 56 12.34 -4.74 4.39
CA PRO A 56 13.53 -4.65 3.55
C PRO A 56 13.29 -5.04 2.09
N GLN A 57 12.18 -5.70 1.79
CA GLN A 57 11.84 -6.12 0.43
C GLN A 57 11.20 -5.00 -0.39
N LEU A 58 10.79 -3.92 0.25
CA LEU A 58 10.17 -2.79 -0.43
C LEU A 58 11.25 -1.99 -1.15
N LYS A 59 11.01 -1.67 -2.42
CA LYS A 59 11.93 -0.90 -3.24
C LYS A 59 11.45 0.53 -3.37
N PHE A 60 12.36 1.48 -3.19
CA PHE A 60 12.05 2.90 -3.35
C PHE A 60 11.77 3.23 -4.81
N VAL A 61 10.69 3.97 -5.07
CA VAL A 61 10.30 4.42 -6.40
C VAL A 61 10.60 5.90 -6.59
N CYS A 62 10.00 6.75 -5.75
CA CYS A 62 10.13 8.20 -5.84
C CYS A 62 9.68 8.86 -4.56
N HIS A 63 9.93 10.17 -4.47
CA HIS A 63 9.38 10.97 -3.39
C HIS A 63 8.91 12.33 -3.93
N PHE A 64 8.01 12.95 -3.20
CA PHE A 64 7.51 14.29 -3.49
C PHE A 64 6.93 14.90 -2.24
N TYR A 65 6.49 16.16 -2.33
CA TYR A 65 5.89 16.86 -1.21
C TYR A 65 4.46 17.27 -1.57
N VAL A 66 3.59 17.18 -0.59
CA VAL A 66 2.18 17.58 -0.72
C VAL A 66 1.92 18.72 0.26
N ASN A 67 1.31 19.79 -0.23
CA ASN A 67 0.90 20.92 0.61
C ASN A 67 -0.48 20.63 1.17
N LEU A 68 -0.54 20.46 2.51
CA LEU A 68 -1.79 20.26 3.24
C LEU A 68 -2.05 21.48 4.10
N ASN A 69 -2.82 22.44 3.59
CA ASN A 69 -3.07 23.73 4.25
C ASN A 69 -1.75 24.46 4.54
N TRP A 70 -1.42 24.61 5.84
CA TRP A 70 -0.18 25.26 6.28
C TRP A 70 1.00 24.30 6.42
N ARG A 71 0.80 23.01 6.10
CA ARG A 71 1.82 21.97 6.26
C ARG A 71 2.30 21.47 4.90
N ARG A 72 3.62 21.26 4.81
CA ARG A 72 4.23 20.59 3.68
C ARG A 72 4.65 19.20 4.14
N GLN A 73 4.05 18.17 3.54
CA GLN A 73 4.27 16.79 3.94
C GLN A 73 5.10 16.04 2.92
N TYR A 74 6.10 15.32 3.40
CA TYR A 74 6.89 14.40 2.60
C TYR A 74 6.07 13.16 2.25
N VAL A 75 6.17 12.72 0.99
CA VAL A 75 5.57 11.46 0.55
C VAL A 75 6.63 10.65 -0.18
N GLY A 76 6.96 9.49 0.35
CA GLY A 76 7.79 8.51 -0.33
C GLY A 76 6.92 7.39 -0.88
N ILE A 77 7.28 6.88 -2.05
CA ILE A 77 6.58 5.75 -2.66
C ILE A 77 7.55 4.59 -2.78
N PHE A 78 7.16 3.46 -2.22
CA PHE A 78 7.87 2.19 -2.33
C PHE A 78 6.99 1.20 -3.07
N THR A 79 7.60 0.16 -3.61
CA THR A 79 6.88 -0.87 -4.34
C THR A 79 7.38 -2.26 -3.98
N SER A 80 6.49 -3.23 -4.13
CA SER A 80 6.80 -4.66 -4.01
C SER A 80 5.81 -5.42 -4.87
N GLN A 81 6.13 -6.68 -5.14
CA GLN A 81 5.20 -7.57 -5.84
C GLN A 81 4.92 -8.77 -4.98
N TYR A 82 3.67 -9.18 -4.96
CA TYR A 82 3.24 -10.38 -4.27
C TYR A 82 2.17 -11.08 -5.10
N ASP A 83 2.40 -12.35 -5.39
CA ASP A 83 1.42 -13.21 -6.07
C ASP A 83 0.96 -12.61 -7.42
N GLY A 84 1.91 -12.00 -8.15
CA GLY A 84 1.65 -11.40 -9.46
C GLY A 84 0.99 -10.02 -9.44
N VAL A 85 0.79 -9.45 -8.26
CA VAL A 85 0.16 -8.12 -8.10
C VAL A 85 1.20 -7.11 -7.62
N THR A 86 1.19 -5.92 -8.23
CA THR A 86 2.06 -4.83 -7.81
C THR A 86 1.41 -4.06 -6.67
N TYR A 87 2.18 -3.88 -5.58
CA TYR A 87 1.78 -3.11 -4.41
C TYR A 87 2.62 -1.85 -4.31
N TYR A 88 1.99 -0.74 -3.96
CA TYR A 88 2.66 0.51 -3.63
C TYR A 88 2.47 0.83 -2.16
N PHE A 89 3.48 1.48 -1.56
CA PHE A 89 3.48 1.83 -0.15
C PHE A 89 3.78 3.32 -0.01
N VAL A 90 2.92 4.03 0.69
CA VAL A 90 3.08 5.46 0.96
C VAL A 90 3.85 5.63 2.26
N ASP A 91 5.03 6.24 2.17
CA ASP A 91 5.88 6.52 3.33
C ASP A 91 5.68 7.95 3.80
N ASN A 92 5.25 8.09 5.04
CA ASN A 92 5.20 9.37 5.77
C ASN A 92 5.30 9.05 7.25
N GLU A 93 6.43 9.40 7.86
CA GLU A 93 6.68 9.04 9.26
C GLU A 93 5.70 9.71 10.23
N PHE A 94 5.21 10.89 9.91
CA PHE A 94 4.26 11.57 10.78
C PHE A 94 2.95 10.79 10.93
N TYR A 95 2.45 10.22 9.84
CA TYR A 95 1.16 9.52 9.86
C TYR A 95 1.27 8.02 10.10
N PHE A 96 2.38 7.39 9.67
CA PHE A 96 2.46 5.92 9.58
C PHE A 96 3.54 5.29 10.45
N ALA A 97 4.25 6.08 11.27
CA ALA A 97 5.32 5.56 12.13
C ALA A 97 4.83 5.07 13.51
N GLY A 98 3.52 4.97 13.70
CA GLY A 98 2.95 4.49 14.96
C GLY A 98 3.12 2.98 15.15
N ASP A 99 2.78 2.51 16.34
CA ASP A 99 2.92 1.10 16.71
C ASP A 99 1.84 0.20 16.11
N LYS A 100 0.79 0.77 15.53
CA LYS A 100 -0.34 0.03 14.97
C LYS A 100 -0.90 0.73 13.73
N PRO A 101 -1.61 -0.03 12.85
CA PRO A 101 -2.19 0.55 11.64
C PRO A 101 -3.27 1.61 11.93
N LEU A 102 -3.56 2.44 10.92
CA LEU A 102 -4.47 3.57 11.05
C LEU A 102 -5.85 3.19 11.59
N GLN A 103 -6.40 2.08 11.16
CA GLN A 103 -7.73 1.64 11.59
C GLN A 103 -7.83 1.35 13.07
N GLN A 104 -6.72 1.17 13.78
CA GLN A 104 -6.72 0.93 15.22
C GLN A 104 -6.62 2.22 16.04
N TYR A 105 -6.50 3.37 15.39
CA TYR A 105 -6.50 4.67 16.07
C TYR A 105 -7.86 5.37 16.05
N ILE A 106 -8.82 4.81 15.35
CA ILE A 106 -10.15 5.40 15.16
C ILE A 106 -11.12 4.91 16.20
#